data_d36a5ee21f0521c4a1c313dc87f17e8c
#
_entry.id   d36a5ee21f0521c4a1c313dc87f17e8c
#
_cell.length_a   1.000
_cell.length_b   1.000
_cell.length_c   1.000
_cell.angle_alpha   90.00
_cell.angle_beta   90.00
_cell.angle_gamma   90.00
#
_symmetry.space_group_name_H-M   'P 1'
#
loop_
_entity.id
_entity.type
_entity.pdbx_description
1 polymer ?
#
loop_
_entity_poly.entity_id
_entity_poly.type
_entity_poly.pdbx_seq_one_letter_code
_entity_poly.pdbx_strand_id
1 'polypeptide(L)'
;RRSSDLPVEGENEEGLTDRSLLDMKSIWNFINTVDVVDIKEVIGRQIEYNTAIADEGLRGDYGANIGSVLLSAYGDDVRTRAKARAAAGSDARMNGCELPVIINAGSGNQGMTCSLPVLEYAKELNVTEEKKYRALALSNLTAIHQKTGIGRLSAYCGAVSAGAAAGAGIAYLCGGGYEEVIHTVVNALAIVSGMVCDGAKASCAAKIAASVDAGILGYNMYLNGQQFYAGD
;
A
#
# COMPACT_ATOMS: atom_id res chain seq x y z
N ARG A 1 20.79 -27.67 -6.83
CA ARG A 1 20.88 -26.60 -7.85
C ARG A 1 19.54 -26.58 -8.53
N ARG A 2 18.80 -25.49 -8.41
CA ARG A 2 17.49 -25.29 -9.04
C ARG A 2 17.70 -24.74 -10.43
N SER A 3 17.00 -25.29 -11.41
CA SER A 3 17.03 -24.90 -12.82
C SER A 3 16.40 -23.54 -13.12
N SER A 4 16.23 -22.70 -12.10
CA SER A 4 15.59 -21.38 -12.19
C SER A 4 16.55 -20.21 -12.45
N ASP A 5 17.85 -20.49 -12.57
CA ASP A 5 18.89 -19.45 -12.72
C ASP A 5 19.32 -19.21 -14.18
N LEU A 6 18.59 -19.79 -15.15
CA LEU A 6 18.80 -19.46 -16.54
C LEU A 6 18.03 -18.20 -16.91
N PRO A 7 18.65 -17.23 -17.61
CA PRO A 7 17.91 -16.11 -18.15
C PRO A 7 16.83 -16.67 -19.09
N VAL A 8 15.57 -16.32 -18.80
CA VAL A 8 14.47 -16.61 -19.72
C VAL A 8 14.65 -15.69 -20.90
N GLU A 9 15.18 -16.24 -21.99
CA GLU A 9 15.25 -15.54 -23.28
C GLU A 9 13.80 -15.29 -23.74
N GLY A 10 13.44 -13.99 -23.82
CA GLY A 10 12.29 -13.54 -24.58
C GLY A 10 10.93 -14.00 -24.07
N GLU A 11 10.49 -13.53 -22.90
CA GLU A 11 9.06 -13.28 -22.76
C GLU A 11 8.71 -12.18 -23.76
N ASN A 12 8.00 -12.53 -24.83
CA ASN A 12 7.38 -11.58 -25.73
C ASN A 12 6.55 -10.62 -24.87
N GLU A 13 6.92 -9.34 -24.86
CA GLU A 13 6.15 -8.27 -24.21
C GLU A 13 4.81 -8.01 -24.94
N GLU A 14 4.54 -8.73 -26.03
CA GLU A 14 3.28 -8.71 -26.76
C GLU A 14 2.14 -9.22 -25.87
N GLY A 15 1.38 -8.28 -25.33
CA GLY A 15 0.20 -8.53 -24.46
C GLY A 15 0.33 -8.03 -23.03
N LEU A 16 1.46 -7.43 -22.62
CA LEU A 16 1.57 -6.76 -21.33
C LEU A 16 0.94 -5.36 -21.41
N THR A 17 0.23 -5.00 -20.35
CA THR A 17 -0.32 -3.64 -20.21
C THR A 17 0.80 -2.61 -20.26
N ASP A 18 0.70 -1.65 -21.16
CA ASP A 18 1.62 -0.51 -21.22
C ASP A 18 1.49 0.36 -19.98
N ARG A 19 2.48 0.30 -19.11
CA ARG A 19 2.52 1.08 -17.87
C ARG A 19 3.26 2.40 -17.99
N SER A 20 3.80 2.73 -19.17
CA SER A 20 4.46 4.02 -19.43
C SER A 20 3.49 5.19 -19.32
N LEU A 21 2.20 4.93 -19.46
CA LEU A 21 1.12 5.90 -19.28
C LEU A 21 0.85 6.27 -17.81
N LEU A 22 1.39 5.50 -16.86
CA LEU A 22 1.21 5.75 -15.43
C LEU A 22 2.21 6.80 -14.95
N ASP A 23 1.77 8.03 -14.86
CA ASP A 23 2.40 9.11 -14.12
C ASP A 23 1.43 9.69 -13.09
N MET A 24 1.92 10.41 -12.11
CA MET A 24 1.09 10.92 -11.00
C MET A 24 0.00 11.88 -11.48
N LYS A 25 0.24 12.64 -12.54
CA LYS A 25 -0.75 13.58 -13.11
C LYS A 25 -1.89 12.83 -13.79
N SER A 26 -1.55 11.81 -14.58
CA SER A 26 -2.53 10.93 -15.23
C SER A 26 -3.37 10.16 -14.19
N ILE A 27 -2.72 9.64 -13.15
CA ILE A 27 -3.40 8.97 -12.02
C ILE A 27 -4.37 9.94 -11.34
N TRP A 28 -3.91 11.15 -11.03
CA TRP A 28 -4.75 12.18 -10.41
C TRP A 28 -5.97 12.54 -11.25
N ASN A 29 -5.77 12.74 -12.55
CA ASN A 29 -6.88 12.99 -13.47
C ASN A 29 -7.86 11.82 -13.50
N PHE A 30 -7.34 10.59 -13.60
CA PHE A 30 -8.17 9.39 -13.64
C PHE A 30 -9.06 9.29 -12.40
N ILE A 31 -8.50 9.38 -11.20
CA ILE A 31 -9.28 9.19 -9.97
C ILE A 31 -10.36 10.28 -9.76
N ASN A 32 -10.19 11.44 -10.38
CA ASN A 32 -11.17 12.53 -10.29
C ASN A 32 -12.24 12.49 -11.41
N THR A 33 -12.03 11.71 -12.48
CA THR A 33 -12.92 11.64 -13.64
C THR A 33 -13.57 10.28 -13.87
N VAL A 34 -12.97 9.20 -13.36
CA VAL A 34 -13.51 7.83 -13.54
C VAL A 34 -14.90 7.71 -12.93
N ASP A 35 -15.80 7.01 -13.62
CA ASP A 35 -17.05 6.59 -12.99
C ASP A 35 -16.73 5.49 -11.95
N VAL A 36 -17.19 5.69 -10.72
CA VAL A 36 -16.93 4.75 -9.62
C VAL A 36 -17.48 3.36 -9.93
N VAL A 37 -18.52 3.25 -10.76
CA VAL A 37 -19.08 1.96 -11.20
C VAL A 37 -18.03 1.11 -11.92
N ASP A 38 -17.14 1.72 -12.70
CA ASP A 38 -16.12 1.02 -13.47
C ASP A 38 -15.02 0.39 -12.59
N ILE A 39 -14.78 0.95 -11.41
CA ILE A 39 -13.74 0.47 -10.48
C ILE A 39 -14.33 -0.31 -9.29
N LYS A 40 -15.66 -0.31 -9.15
CA LYS A 40 -16.35 -0.82 -7.95
C LYS A 40 -16.14 -2.31 -7.73
N GLU A 41 -16.17 -3.10 -8.78
CA GLU A 41 -16.01 -4.56 -8.66
C GLU A 41 -14.60 -4.92 -8.16
N VAL A 42 -13.56 -4.40 -8.80
CA VAL A 42 -12.17 -4.73 -8.48
C VAL A 42 -11.80 -4.24 -7.08
N ILE A 43 -12.11 -2.99 -6.78
CA ILE A 43 -11.80 -2.39 -5.47
C ILE A 43 -12.71 -2.98 -4.38
N GLY A 44 -13.97 -3.28 -4.68
CA GLY A 44 -14.88 -3.92 -3.74
C GLY A 44 -14.39 -5.30 -3.30
N ARG A 45 -13.91 -6.12 -4.22
CA ARG A 45 -13.26 -7.39 -3.89
C ARG A 45 -12.00 -7.21 -3.04
N GLN A 46 -11.20 -6.18 -3.34
CA GLN A 46 -10.01 -5.87 -2.53
C GLN A 46 -10.40 -5.48 -1.09
N ILE A 47 -11.43 -4.67 -0.92
CA ILE A 47 -11.96 -4.30 0.40
C ILE A 47 -12.38 -5.57 1.15
N GLU A 48 -13.21 -6.39 0.55
CA GLU A 48 -13.76 -7.60 1.17
C GLU A 48 -12.68 -8.56 1.63
N TYR A 49 -11.82 -9.01 0.72
CA TYR A 49 -10.86 -10.07 0.99
C TYR A 49 -9.70 -9.60 1.87
N ASN A 50 -9.19 -8.40 1.64
CA ASN A 50 -8.08 -7.89 2.44
C ASN A 50 -8.54 -7.52 3.86
N THR A 51 -9.79 -7.08 4.04
CA THR A 51 -10.38 -6.88 5.37
C THR A 51 -10.53 -8.20 6.12
N ALA A 52 -11.05 -9.23 5.47
CA ALA A 52 -11.27 -10.54 6.08
C ALA A 52 -9.97 -11.15 6.64
N ILE A 53 -8.88 -11.13 5.86
CA ILE A 53 -7.59 -11.66 6.35
C ILE A 53 -6.95 -10.77 7.42
N ALA A 54 -7.17 -9.44 7.39
CA ALA A 54 -6.70 -8.55 8.44
C ALA A 54 -7.44 -8.79 9.76
N ASP A 55 -8.76 -9.01 9.71
CA ASP A 55 -9.58 -9.37 10.86
C ASP A 55 -9.15 -10.71 11.46
N GLU A 56 -8.85 -11.69 10.61
CA GLU A 56 -8.30 -12.97 11.04
C GLU A 56 -6.92 -12.81 11.68
N GLY A 57 -6.03 -12.01 11.10
CA GLY A 57 -4.70 -11.75 11.63
C GLY A 57 -4.71 -11.06 12.99
N LEU A 58 -5.71 -10.22 13.27
CA LEU A 58 -5.88 -9.60 14.61
C LEU A 58 -6.49 -10.55 15.65
N ARG A 59 -7.26 -11.54 15.20
CA ARG A 59 -7.96 -12.49 16.08
C ARG A 59 -7.11 -13.73 16.38
N GLY A 60 -6.34 -14.19 15.39
CA GLY A 60 -5.56 -15.41 15.45
C GLY A 60 -4.16 -15.18 16.04
N ASP A 61 -3.37 -16.27 16.05
CA ASP A 61 -1.97 -16.27 16.45
C ASP A 61 -1.09 -16.56 15.24
N TYR A 62 -0.55 -15.49 14.63
CA TYR A 62 0.18 -15.57 13.39
C TYR A 62 1.53 -14.85 13.45
N GLY A 63 2.60 -15.59 13.25
CA GLY A 63 3.94 -15.03 13.16
C GLY A 63 4.39 -14.32 14.43
N ALA A 64 4.64 -13.03 14.34
CA ALA A 64 5.02 -12.19 15.48
C ALA A 64 3.86 -11.33 16.00
N ASN A 65 2.66 -11.53 15.47
CA ASN A 65 1.45 -10.78 15.89
C ASN A 65 1.66 -9.26 15.90
N ILE A 66 2.37 -8.73 14.89
CA ILE A 66 2.75 -7.31 14.83
C ILE A 66 1.52 -6.40 14.92
N GLY A 67 0.41 -6.77 14.28
CA GLY A 67 -0.83 -6.01 14.37
C GLY A 67 -1.34 -5.86 15.81
N SER A 68 -1.42 -6.96 16.55
CA SER A 68 -1.86 -6.97 17.96
C SER A 68 -0.85 -6.27 18.87
N VAL A 69 0.45 -6.44 18.61
CA VAL A 69 1.51 -5.74 19.35
C VAL A 69 1.38 -4.23 19.21
N LEU A 70 1.13 -3.73 17.98
CA LEU A 70 0.95 -2.30 17.75
C LEU A 70 -0.23 -1.72 18.53
N LEU A 71 -1.39 -2.39 18.49
CA LEU A 71 -2.58 -1.95 19.23
C LEU A 71 -2.35 -1.97 20.74
N SER A 72 -1.69 -3.00 21.26
CA SER A 72 -1.36 -3.12 22.69
C SER A 72 -0.37 -2.06 23.16
N ALA A 73 0.65 -1.76 22.33
CA ALA A 73 1.73 -0.85 22.71
C ALA A 73 1.37 0.65 22.55
N TYR A 74 0.58 0.98 21.53
CA TYR A 74 0.34 2.38 21.14
C TYR A 74 -1.12 2.82 21.22
N GLY A 75 -2.05 1.90 21.51
CA GLY A 75 -3.47 2.20 21.64
C GLY A 75 -4.23 2.13 20.32
N ASP A 76 -5.48 2.59 20.32
CA ASP A 76 -6.47 2.40 19.26
C ASP A 76 -6.83 3.73 18.57
N ASP A 77 -5.83 4.52 18.22
CA ASP A 77 -6.03 5.65 17.31
C ASP A 77 -5.98 5.19 15.82
N VAL A 78 -6.48 6.04 14.92
CA VAL A 78 -6.56 5.70 13.50
C VAL A 78 -5.18 5.40 12.87
N ARG A 79 -4.14 6.10 13.29
CA ARG A 79 -2.77 5.89 12.83
C ARG A 79 -2.27 4.51 13.23
N THR A 80 -2.52 4.12 14.47
CA THR A 80 -2.16 2.79 14.97
C THR A 80 -2.99 1.71 14.31
N ARG A 81 -4.31 1.87 14.17
CA ARG A 81 -5.16 0.90 13.47
C ARG A 81 -4.75 0.71 12.01
N ALA A 82 -4.44 1.78 11.30
CA ALA A 82 -3.98 1.73 9.90
C ALA A 82 -2.75 0.82 9.73
N LYS A 83 -1.75 0.99 10.61
CA LYS A 83 -0.54 0.14 10.64
C LYS A 83 -0.87 -1.29 11.05
N ALA A 84 -1.64 -1.42 12.13
CA ALA A 84 -1.95 -2.70 12.75
C ALA A 84 -2.73 -3.62 11.82
N ARG A 85 -3.73 -3.12 11.11
CA ARG A 85 -4.53 -3.92 10.19
C ARG A 85 -3.73 -4.41 8.98
N ALA A 86 -2.90 -3.56 8.39
CA ALA A 86 -2.02 -3.94 7.29
C ALA A 86 -0.97 -4.98 7.74
N ALA A 87 -0.40 -4.80 8.93
CA ALA A 87 0.54 -5.73 9.52
C ALA A 87 -0.12 -7.08 9.84
N ALA A 88 -1.31 -7.07 10.46
CA ALA A 88 -2.05 -8.28 10.82
C ALA A 88 -2.43 -9.13 9.60
N GLY A 89 -2.88 -8.51 8.51
CA GLY A 89 -3.12 -9.23 7.26
C GLY A 89 -1.85 -9.90 6.73
N SER A 90 -0.70 -9.24 6.85
CA SER A 90 0.59 -9.83 6.49
C SER A 90 1.03 -10.93 7.47
N ASP A 91 0.83 -10.76 8.77
CA ASP A 91 1.09 -11.81 9.78
C ASP A 91 0.33 -13.08 9.40
N ALA A 92 -0.98 -12.98 9.17
CA ALA A 92 -1.81 -14.11 8.79
C ALA A 92 -1.33 -14.74 7.47
N ARG A 93 -1.16 -13.92 6.41
CA ARG A 93 -0.76 -14.40 5.08
C ARG A 93 0.60 -15.10 5.08
N MET A 94 1.59 -14.55 5.76
CA MET A 94 2.96 -15.09 5.78
C MET A 94 3.09 -16.34 6.65
N ASN A 95 2.14 -16.64 7.48
CA ASN A 95 2.19 -17.74 8.46
C ASN A 95 1.06 -18.76 8.28
N GLY A 96 0.53 -18.91 7.06
CA GLY A 96 -0.28 -20.06 6.66
C GLY A 96 -1.79 -19.87 6.73
N CYS A 97 -2.30 -18.65 6.89
CA CYS A 97 -3.73 -18.39 6.74
C CYS A 97 -4.16 -18.64 5.29
N GLU A 98 -5.21 -19.43 5.11
CA GLU A 98 -5.71 -19.84 3.79
C GLU A 98 -6.68 -18.84 3.15
N LEU A 99 -7.05 -17.76 3.87
CA LEU A 99 -7.94 -16.73 3.32
C LEU A 99 -7.31 -16.05 2.11
N PRO A 100 -8.09 -15.84 1.03
CA PRO A 100 -7.59 -15.18 -0.16
C PRO A 100 -7.29 -13.70 0.07
N VAL A 101 -6.38 -13.15 -0.73
CA VAL A 101 -6.07 -11.72 -0.75
C VAL A 101 -6.14 -11.18 -2.17
N ILE A 102 -6.52 -9.94 -2.33
CA ILE A 102 -6.38 -9.23 -3.60
C ILE A 102 -5.01 -8.55 -3.64
N ILE A 103 -4.25 -8.93 -4.65
CA ILE A 103 -2.88 -8.48 -4.86
C ILE A 103 -2.81 -7.07 -5.46
N ASN A 104 -1.67 -6.42 -5.29
CA ASN A 104 -1.26 -5.27 -6.09
C ASN A 104 0.17 -5.52 -6.59
N ALA A 105 0.43 -5.21 -7.86
CA ALA A 105 1.75 -5.39 -8.51
C ALA A 105 2.42 -6.76 -8.25
N GLY A 106 1.61 -7.83 -8.20
CA GLY A 106 2.08 -9.21 -8.04
C GLY A 106 2.26 -9.69 -6.59
N SER A 107 1.87 -8.90 -5.58
CA SER A 107 2.01 -9.27 -4.16
C SER A 107 0.76 -8.98 -3.33
N GLY A 108 0.34 -9.97 -2.52
CA GLY A 108 -0.74 -9.80 -1.55
C GLY A 108 -0.38 -8.80 -0.45
N ASN A 109 0.87 -8.80 0.02
CA ASN A 109 1.34 -7.82 0.99
C ASN A 109 1.23 -6.39 0.46
N GLN A 110 1.55 -6.15 -0.83
CA GLN A 110 1.33 -4.85 -1.45
C GLN A 110 -0.17 -4.49 -1.52
N GLY A 111 -1.02 -5.44 -1.92
CA GLY A 111 -2.47 -5.23 -1.99
C GLY A 111 -3.09 -4.86 -0.63
N MET A 112 -2.68 -5.53 0.44
CA MET A 112 -3.12 -5.21 1.80
C MET A 112 -2.57 -3.86 2.28
N THR A 113 -1.30 -3.58 2.00
CA THR A 113 -0.65 -2.35 2.45
C THR A 113 -1.22 -1.10 1.77
N CYS A 114 -1.55 -1.16 0.47
CA CYS A 114 -2.15 -0.01 -0.21
C CYS A 114 -3.66 0.15 0.05
N SER A 115 -4.35 -0.86 0.61
CA SER A 115 -5.80 -0.78 0.84
C SER A 115 -6.20 -0.57 2.29
N LEU A 116 -5.69 -1.40 3.21
CA LEU A 116 -6.17 -1.43 4.60
C LEU A 116 -5.97 -0.11 5.38
N PRO A 117 -4.82 0.57 5.28
CA PRO A 117 -4.65 1.86 5.93
C PRO A 117 -5.61 2.93 5.43
N VAL A 118 -5.87 2.94 4.11
CA VAL A 118 -6.81 3.86 3.48
C VAL A 118 -8.23 3.60 3.96
N LEU A 119 -8.60 2.32 4.13
CA LEU A 119 -9.91 1.93 4.67
C LEU A 119 -10.12 2.40 6.11
N GLU A 120 -9.09 2.27 6.97
CA GLU A 120 -9.19 2.75 8.35
C GLU A 120 -9.39 4.27 8.42
N TYR A 121 -8.66 5.04 7.60
CA TYR A 121 -8.88 6.47 7.52
C TYR A 121 -10.24 6.84 6.91
N ALA A 122 -10.69 6.12 5.88
CA ALA A 122 -12.00 6.35 5.29
C ALA A 122 -13.13 6.13 6.30
N LYS A 123 -12.99 5.11 7.15
CA LYS A 123 -13.92 4.82 8.25
C LYS A 123 -13.87 5.90 9.33
N GLU A 124 -12.68 6.28 9.79
CA GLU A 124 -12.50 7.31 10.83
C GLU A 124 -13.09 8.65 10.41
N LEU A 125 -12.83 9.04 9.16
CA LEU A 125 -13.32 10.32 8.60
C LEU A 125 -14.77 10.28 8.13
N ASN A 126 -15.42 9.10 8.20
CA ASN A 126 -16.79 8.88 7.75
C ASN A 126 -17.06 9.45 6.34
N VAL A 127 -16.15 9.19 5.41
CA VAL A 127 -16.25 9.71 4.03
C VAL A 127 -17.31 8.96 3.22
N THR A 128 -17.74 9.56 2.10
CA THR A 128 -18.66 8.91 1.17
C THR A 128 -18.02 7.68 0.52
N GLU A 129 -18.88 6.74 0.09
CA GLU A 129 -18.42 5.57 -0.67
C GLU A 129 -17.58 5.99 -1.90
N GLU A 130 -18.05 6.97 -2.64
CA GLU A 130 -17.34 7.49 -3.80
C GLU A 130 -15.92 7.94 -3.43
N LYS A 131 -15.77 8.77 -2.39
CA LYS A 131 -14.46 9.28 -1.95
C LYS A 131 -13.55 8.14 -1.51
N LYS A 132 -14.08 7.13 -0.82
CA LYS A 132 -13.35 5.92 -0.43
C LYS A 132 -12.82 5.15 -1.64
N TYR A 133 -13.66 4.90 -2.65
CA TYR A 133 -13.22 4.20 -3.86
C TYR A 133 -12.16 4.97 -4.65
N ARG A 134 -12.31 6.28 -4.79
CA ARG A 134 -11.31 7.15 -5.42
C ARG A 134 -9.97 7.15 -4.69
N ALA A 135 -9.98 7.21 -3.37
CA ALA A 135 -8.77 7.13 -2.54
C ALA A 135 -8.06 5.77 -2.68
N LEU A 136 -8.82 4.67 -2.72
CA LEU A 136 -8.28 3.34 -2.96
C LEU A 136 -7.70 3.19 -4.37
N ALA A 137 -8.38 3.74 -5.39
CA ALA A 137 -7.86 3.77 -6.74
C ALA A 137 -6.53 4.55 -6.81
N LEU A 138 -6.47 5.73 -6.20
CA LEU A 138 -5.23 6.53 -6.09
C LEU A 138 -4.10 5.72 -5.46
N SER A 139 -4.34 5.12 -4.31
CA SER A 139 -3.33 4.32 -3.61
C SER A 139 -2.86 3.13 -4.46
N ASN A 140 -3.78 2.37 -5.04
CA ASN A 140 -3.44 1.22 -5.89
C ASN A 140 -2.61 1.62 -7.12
N LEU A 141 -3.02 2.65 -7.85
CA LEU A 141 -2.32 3.12 -9.05
C LEU A 141 -0.95 3.73 -8.72
N THR A 142 -0.84 4.47 -7.61
CA THR A 142 0.44 4.98 -7.12
C THR A 142 1.41 3.85 -6.78
N ALA A 143 0.93 2.77 -6.13
CA ALA A 143 1.76 1.60 -5.84
C ALA A 143 2.24 0.89 -7.13
N ILE A 144 1.37 0.75 -8.13
CA ILE A 144 1.72 0.17 -9.43
C ILE A 144 2.73 1.06 -10.17
N HIS A 145 2.53 2.37 -10.17
CA HIS A 145 3.45 3.33 -10.79
C HIS A 145 4.86 3.22 -10.20
N GLN A 146 5.00 3.25 -8.88
CA GLN A 146 6.29 3.07 -8.20
C GLN A 146 6.92 1.71 -8.54
N LYS A 147 6.12 0.64 -8.56
CA LYS A 147 6.61 -0.71 -8.87
C LYS A 147 7.07 -0.83 -10.32
N THR A 148 6.51 -0.06 -11.23
CA THR A 148 6.96 0.01 -12.63
C THR A 148 8.39 0.54 -12.70
N GLY A 149 8.71 1.58 -11.93
CA GLY A 149 10.06 2.17 -11.90
C GLY A 149 11.13 1.26 -11.28
N ILE A 150 10.79 0.46 -10.27
CA ILE A 150 11.74 -0.45 -9.60
C ILE A 150 11.79 -1.87 -10.19
N GLY A 151 10.92 -2.17 -11.15
CA GLY A 151 10.88 -3.45 -11.86
C GLY A 151 10.18 -4.59 -11.11
N ARG A 152 9.93 -5.69 -11.82
CA ARG A 152 9.22 -6.87 -11.30
C ARG A 152 10.00 -7.59 -10.21
N LEU A 153 11.27 -7.88 -10.51
CA LEU A 153 12.23 -8.51 -9.61
C LEU A 153 13.16 -7.42 -9.09
N SER A 154 12.96 -7.00 -7.86
CA SER A 154 13.70 -5.90 -7.27
C SER A 154 14.12 -6.25 -5.85
N ALA A 155 15.33 -5.84 -5.48
CA ALA A 155 15.77 -5.87 -4.09
C ALA A 155 15.00 -4.85 -3.22
N TYR A 156 14.41 -3.82 -3.81
CA TYR A 156 13.58 -2.87 -3.07
C TYR A 156 12.23 -3.50 -2.70
N CYS A 157 11.81 -3.30 -1.48
CA CYS A 157 10.61 -3.90 -0.93
C CYS A 157 9.35 -3.25 -1.52
N GLY A 158 8.57 -4.01 -2.29
CA GLY A 158 7.32 -3.52 -2.88
C GLY A 158 6.24 -3.16 -1.85
N ALA A 159 6.24 -3.80 -0.68
CA ALA A 159 5.34 -3.44 0.41
C ALA A 159 5.65 -2.05 0.98
N VAL A 160 6.92 -1.62 0.92
CA VAL A 160 7.33 -0.26 1.30
C VAL A 160 6.79 0.78 0.33
N SER A 161 6.88 0.53 -0.98
CA SER A 161 6.25 1.38 -2.00
C SER A 161 4.74 1.48 -1.81
N ALA A 162 4.09 0.37 -1.43
CA ALA A 162 2.66 0.35 -1.15
C ALA A 162 2.29 1.16 0.12
N GLY A 163 3.16 1.24 1.13
CA GLY A 163 2.98 2.11 2.30
C GLY A 163 3.02 3.60 1.94
N ALA A 164 3.96 4.01 1.09
CA ALA A 164 3.99 5.37 0.55
C ALA A 164 2.72 5.68 -0.27
N ALA A 165 2.25 4.72 -1.07
CA ALA A 165 1.01 4.84 -1.83
C ALA A 165 -0.23 4.93 -0.93
N ALA A 166 -0.27 4.20 0.19
CA ALA A 166 -1.31 4.36 1.20
C ALA A 166 -1.33 5.79 1.77
N GLY A 167 -0.16 6.39 1.99
CA GLY A 167 -0.03 7.80 2.37
C GLY A 167 -0.72 8.74 1.37
N ALA A 168 -0.58 8.50 0.06
CA ALA A 168 -1.28 9.26 -0.97
C ALA A 168 -2.81 9.15 -0.83
N GLY A 169 -3.33 7.95 -0.64
CA GLY A 169 -4.76 7.72 -0.42
C GLY A 169 -5.27 8.41 0.86
N ILE A 170 -4.51 8.37 1.93
CA ILE A 170 -4.82 9.05 3.20
C ILE A 170 -4.84 10.57 3.00
N ALA A 171 -3.82 11.15 2.35
CA ALA A 171 -3.77 12.57 2.06
C ALA A 171 -5.02 13.03 1.28
N TYR A 172 -5.41 12.28 0.26
CA TYR A 172 -6.63 12.53 -0.50
C TYR A 172 -7.89 12.47 0.38
N LEU A 173 -8.03 11.48 1.24
CA LEU A 173 -9.17 11.37 2.17
C LEU A 173 -9.27 12.58 3.10
N CYS A 174 -8.14 13.07 3.58
CA CYS A 174 -8.04 14.25 4.44
C CYS A 174 -8.29 15.57 3.70
N GLY A 175 -8.57 15.55 2.39
CA GLY A 175 -8.86 16.73 1.59
C GLY A 175 -7.65 17.33 0.90
N GLY A 176 -6.51 16.65 0.91
CA GLY A 176 -5.31 17.06 0.19
C GLY A 176 -5.52 17.11 -1.32
N GLY A 177 -4.97 18.11 -1.98
CA GLY A 177 -4.92 18.23 -3.42
C GLY A 177 -3.72 17.48 -4.03
N TYR A 178 -3.44 17.78 -5.29
CA TYR A 178 -2.38 17.11 -6.04
C TYR A 178 -0.99 17.26 -5.41
N GLU A 179 -0.65 18.46 -4.98
CA GLU A 179 0.66 18.76 -4.37
C GLU A 179 0.84 18.02 -3.03
N GLU A 180 -0.17 18.02 -2.17
CA GLU A 180 -0.14 17.29 -0.90
C GLU A 180 0.09 15.80 -1.13
N VAL A 181 -0.57 15.24 -2.13
CA VAL A 181 -0.45 13.81 -2.47
C VAL A 181 0.96 13.49 -2.97
N ILE A 182 1.51 14.29 -3.89
CA ILE A 182 2.85 14.07 -4.43
C ILE A 182 3.91 14.17 -3.33
N HIS A 183 3.88 15.26 -2.55
CA HIS A 183 4.87 15.46 -1.50
C HIS A 183 4.76 14.41 -0.39
N THR A 184 3.55 13.91 -0.10
CA THR A 184 3.36 12.77 0.80
C THR A 184 4.11 11.54 0.31
N VAL A 185 4.01 11.22 -0.98
CA VAL A 185 4.72 10.07 -1.58
C VAL A 185 6.23 10.27 -1.54
N VAL A 186 6.72 11.45 -1.93
CA VAL A 186 8.16 11.78 -1.92
C VAL A 186 8.73 11.68 -0.51
N ASN A 187 8.08 12.32 0.46
CA ASN A 187 8.50 12.27 1.87
C ASN A 187 8.53 10.83 2.40
N ALA A 188 7.48 10.05 2.14
CA ALA A 188 7.40 8.66 2.58
C ALA A 188 8.52 7.81 1.98
N LEU A 189 8.79 7.95 0.68
CA LEU A 189 9.86 7.20 0.01
C LEU A 189 11.25 7.58 0.54
N ALA A 190 11.50 8.85 0.81
CA ALA A 190 12.75 9.31 1.41
C ALA A 190 12.97 8.70 2.81
N ILE A 191 11.90 8.65 3.64
CA ILE A 191 11.95 8.10 5.01
C ILE A 191 12.32 6.60 5.00
N VAL A 192 11.75 5.83 4.08
CA VAL A 192 11.93 4.37 4.03
C VAL A 192 12.85 3.89 2.92
N SER A 193 13.59 4.79 2.28
CA SER A 193 14.61 4.44 1.29
C SER A 193 15.65 3.48 1.90
N GLY A 194 16.12 2.50 1.16
CA GLY A 194 17.06 1.51 1.67
C GLY A 194 16.43 0.30 2.39
N MET A 195 15.11 0.23 2.53
CA MET A 195 14.43 -0.95 3.02
C MET A 195 14.33 -2.00 1.90
N VAL A 196 15.16 -3.04 2.00
CA VAL A 196 15.26 -4.09 0.97
C VAL A 196 14.35 -5.28 1.26
N CYS A 197 14.00 -6.00 0.19
CA CYS A 197 13.27 -7.26 0.25
C CYS A 197 14.27 -8.42 0.33
N ASP A 198 14.15 -9.21 1.38
CA ASP A 198 14.93 -10.41 1.63
C ASP A 198 14.08 -11.70 1.57
N GLY A 199 12.95 -11.62 0.87
CA GLY A 199 11.97 -12.70 0.70
C GLY A 199 10.73 -12.55 1.56
N ALA A 200 9.70 -13.34 1.24
CA ALA A 200 8.43 -13.36 1.96
C ALA A 200 8.57 -14.12 3.28
N LYS A 201 8.34 -13.45 4.40
CA LYS A 201 8.47 -14.03 5.75
C LYS A 201 7.73 -13.18 6.81
N ALA A 202 7.69 -13.67 8.05
CA ALA A 202 6.99 -13.01 9.15
C ALA A 202 7.41 -11.54 9.36
N SER A 203 8.69 -11.20 9.16
CA SER A 203 9.18 -9.81 9.28
C SER A 203 8.56 -8.82 8.29
N CYS A 204 7.85 -9.29 7.25
CA CYS A 204 7.13 -8.42 6.33
C CYS A 204 6.08 -7.56 7.04
N ALA A 205 5.40 -8.08 8.05
CA ALA A 205 4.40 -7.34 8.83
C ALA A 205 4.99 -6.08 9.48
N ALA A 206 6.18 -6.19 10.08
CA ALA A 206 6.86 -5.05 10.68
C ALA A 206 7.34 -4.02 9.65
N LYS A 207 7.86 -4.48 8.50
CA LYS A 207 8.23 -3.58 7.38
C LYS A 207 7.01 -2.82 6.83
N ILE A 208 5.85 -3.49 6.74
CA ILE A 208 4.58 -2.88 6.36
C ILE A 208 4.18 -1.80 7.36
N ALA A 209 4.19 -2.10 8.65
CA ALA A 209 3.85 -1.12 9.68
C ALA A 209 4.74 0.12 9.59
N ALA A 210 6.06 -0.05 9.43
CA ALA A 210 7.01 1.05 9.27
C ALA A 210 6.73 1.88 8.01
N SER A 211 6.40 1.23 6.89
CA SER A 211 6.13 1.93 5.63
C SER A 211 4.81 2.71 5.64
N VAL A 212 3.78 2.18 6.29
CA VAL A 212 2.51 2.90 6.50
C VAL A 212 2.72 4.09 7.42
N ASP A 213 3.51 3.93 8.47
CA ASP A 213 3.88 5.05 9.37
C ASP A 213 4.62 6.16 8.63
N ALA A 214 5.55 5.80 7.74
CA ALA A 214 6.23 6.74 6.87
C ALA A 214 5.26 7.48 5.92
N GLY A 215 4.26 6.79 5.37
CA GLY A 215 3.20 7.41 4.56
C GLY A 215 2.41 8.46 5.34
N ILE A 216 2.01 8.13 6.56
CA ILE A 216 1.28 9.04 7.46
C ILE A 216 2.19 10.22 7.88
N LEU A 217 3.44 9.94 8.24
CA LEU A 217 4.40 10.98 8.60
C LEU A 217 4.68 11.91 7.41
N GLY A 218 4.84 11.36 6.20
CA GLY A 218 5.08 12.14 4.99
C GLY A 218 3.97 13.16 4.70
N TYR A 219 2.72 12.78 4.93
CA TYR A 219 1.58 13.68 4.86
C TYR A 219 1.63 14.77 5.96
N ASN A 220 1.88 14.37 7.21
CA ASN A 220 1.98 15.31 8.32
C ASN A 220 3.15 16.29 8.16
N MET A 221 4.27 15.88 7.58
CA MET A 221 5.38 16.76 7.24
C MET A 221 4.90 17.88 6.31
N TYR A 222 4.21 17.53 5.24
CA TYR A 222 3.71 18.52 4.29
C TYR A 222 2.73 19.51 4.95
N LEU A 223 1.79 19.03 5.77
CA LEU A 223 0.86 19.87 6.53
C LEU A 223 1.56 20.88 7.45
N ASN A 224 2.78 20.55 7.90
CA ASN A 224 3.61 21.43 8.72
C ASN A 224 4.62 22.24 7.88
N GLY A 225 4.43 22.33 6.56
CA GLY A 225 5.31 23.08 5.68
C GLY A 225 6.70 22.48 5.51
N GLN A 226 6.85 21.16 5.77
CA GLN A 226 8.12 20.45 5.68
C GLN A 226 8.05 19.41 4.57
N GLN A 227 9.11 19.32 3.79
CA GLN A 227 9.22 18.35 2.70
C GLN A 227 10.68 18.09 2.34
N PHE A 228 10.93 16.94 1.75
CA PHE A 228 12.19 16.63 1.12
C PHE A 228 12.21 17.11 -0.33
N TYR A 229 13.39 17.47 -0.82
CA TYR A 229 13.61 17.94 -2.19
C TYR A 229 14.51 16.97 -2.96
N ALA A 230 14.63 17.18 -4.26
CA ALA A 230 15.53 16.38 -5.09
C ALA A 230 16.96 16.51 -4.59
N GLY A 231 17.57 15.37 -4.27
CA GLY A 231 18.94 15.28 -3.75
C GLY A 231 19.07 15.13 -2.23
N ASP A 232 17.95 15.15 -1.50
CA ASP A 232 17.91 14.86 -0.04
C ASP A 232 17.99 13.35 0.25
#